data_0d09c42548d0ff48c9feac984abcd957
#
_entry.id   0d09c42548d0ff48c9feac984abcd957
#
_cell.length_a   1.000
_cell.length_b   1.000
_cell.length_c   1.000
_cell.angle_alpha   90.00
_cell.angle_beta   90.00
_cell.angle_gamma   90.00
#
_symmetry.space_group_name_H-M   'P 1'
#
loop_
_entity.id
_entity.type
_entity.pdbx_description
1 polymer ?
#
loop_
_entity_poly.entity_id
_entity_poly.type
_entity_poly.pdbx_seq_one_letter_code
_entity_poly.pdbx_strand_id
1 'polypeptide(L)'
;MIDLHIHTNASSDEQHSPGEIFEMAREKGLRAIAFADHNSVNSVEEGYRLAAESGMEFFSCLELNTFHQGLDLHLLAYDIDPGDPELQSWLEEIHRKKVEQAEKRLEKLNELGFCFSSEDLEKYSAGRIP
;
A
#
# COMPACT_ATOMS: atom_id res chain seq x y z
N MET A 1 -13.39 19.50 4.36
CA MET A 1 -13.30 18.15 4.97
C MET A 1 -11.88 17.64 4.73
N ILE A 2 -11.39 16.71 5.55
CA ILE A 2 -10.04 16.14 5.48
C ILE A 2 -10.18 14.63 5.60
N ASP A 3 -9.41 13.86 4.81
CA ASP A 3 -9.31 12.41 4.93
C ASP A 3 -7.82 12.02 4.89
N LEU A 4 -7.31 11.51 6.00
CA LEU A 4 -5.89 11.17 6.16
C LEU A 4 -5.61 9.67 6.16
N HIS A 5 -6.58 8.84 5.72
CA HIS A 5 -6.40 7.40 5.64
C HIS A 5 -7.08 6.87 4.38
N ILE A 6 -6.38 6.98 3.26
CA ILE A 6 -6.86 6.52 1.95
C ILE A 6 -5.82 5.58 1.37
N HIS A 7 -6.27 4.44 0.85
CA HIS A 7 -5.42 3.51 0.11
C HIS A 7 -5.48 3.80 -1.39
N THR A 8 -4.40 3.51 -2.08
CA THR A 8 -4.31 3.59 -3.54
C THR A 8 -4.08 2.20 -4.15
N ASN A 9 -4.00 2.14 -5.46
CA ASN A 9 -3.60 0.92 -6.15
C ASN A 9 -2.13 0.50 -5.92
N ALA A 10 -1.36 1.20 -5.10
CA ALA A 10 -0.09 0.73 -4.55
C ALA A 10 -0.29 -0.22 -3.35
N SER A 11 -1.49 -0.24 -2.78
CA SER A 11 -1.93 -1.18 -1.76
C SER A 11 -2.63 -2.39 -2.38
N SER A 12 -2.65 -3.53 -1.68
CA SER A 12 -3.25 -4.78 -2.19
C SER A 12 -4.78 -4.78 -2.15
N ASP A 13 -5.39 -3.90 -1.40
CA ASP A 13 -6.81 -3.85 -1.08
C ASP A 13 -7.58 -2.74 -1.81
N GLU A 14 -6.91 -1.93 -2.64
CA GLU A 14 -7.52 -0.85 -3.42
C GLU A 14 -7.12 -0.93 -4.90
N GLN A 15 -7.98 -0.42 -5.79
CA GLN A 15 -7.78 -0.47 -7.24
C GLN A 15 -7.62 0.92 -7.88
N HIS A 16 -8.08 1.98 -7.19
CA HIS A 16 -8.03 3.33 -7.74
C HIS A 16 -6.59 3.88 -7.72
N SER A 17 -6.24 4.51 -8.83
CA SER A 17 -4.98 5.22 -8.95
C SER A 17 -4.98 6.50 -8.10
N PRO A 18 -3.79 7.03 -7.74
CA PRO A 18 -3.68 8.34 -7.10
C PRO A 18 -4.49 9.45 -7.77
N GLY A 19 -4.46 9.49 -9.13
CA GLY A 19 -5.20 10.49 -9.90
C GLY A 19 -6.71 10.39 -9.72
N GLU A 20 -7.28 9.18 -9.81
CA GLU A 20 -8.71 8.95 -9.59
C GLU A 20 -9.13 9.33 -8.17
N ILE A 21 -8.30 9.04 -7.17
CA ILE A 21 -8.57 9.42 -5.78
C ILE A 21 -8.56 10.94 -5.60
N PHE A 22 -7.62 11.67 -6.23
CA PHE A 22 -7.61 13.13 -6.19
C PHE A 22 -8.87 13.73 -6.83
N GLU A 23 -9.35 13.15 -7.94
CA GLU A 23 -10.61 13.59 -8.57
C GLU A 23 -11.82 13.35 -7.63
N MET A 24 -11.94 12.15 -7.05
CA MET A 24 -13.00 11.84 -6.10
C MET A 24 -12.94 12.73 -4.85
N ALA A 25 -11.74 13.00 -4.34
CA ALA A 25 -11.53 13.88 -3.19
C ALA A 25 -11.99 15.31 -3.50
N ARG A 26 -11.68 15.83 -4.69
CA ARG A 26 -12.13 17.14 -5.17
C ARG A 26 -13.65 17.21 -5.29
N GLU A 27 -14.29 16.19 -5.87
CA GLU A 27 -15.76 16.12 -5.99
C GLU A 27 -16.45 16.09 -4.63
N LYS A 28 -15.83 15.45 -3.63
CA LYS A 28 -16.32 15.40 -2.25
C LYS A 28 -15.99 16.66 -1.44
N GLY A 29 -15.27 17.62 -2.00
CA GLY A 29 -14.87 18.87 -1.33
C GLY A 29 -13.83 18.65 -0.21
N LEU A 30 -12.97 17.63 -0.35
CA LEU A 30 -11.84 17.46 0.54
C LEU A 30 -10.79 18.57 0.28
N ARG A 31 -10.17 19.05 1.34
CA ARG A 31 -9.09 20.06 1.27
C ARG A 31 -7.71 19.45 1.51
N ALA A 32 -7.67 18.34 2.22
CA ALA A 32 -6.45 17.61 2.50
C ALA A 32 -6.70 16.11 2.49
N ILE A 33 -5.72 15.34 1.98
CA ILE A 33 -5.71 13.90 1.96
C ILE A 33 -4.33 13.35 2.31
N ALA A 34 -4.28 12.06 2.73
CA ALA A 34 -3.05 11.31 2.82
C ALA A 34 -3.24 9.91 2.22
N PHE A 35 -2.24 9.44 1.49
CA PHE A 35 -2.19 8.04 1.07
C PHE A 35 -1.50 7.20 2.14
N ALA A 36 -2.21 6.19 2.63
CA ALA A 36 -1.79 5.30 3.72
C ALA A 36 -1.70 3.85 3.22
N ASP A 37 -0.98 3.62 2.14
CA ASP A 37 -0.86 2.30 1.53
C ASP A 37 -0.19 1.28 2.46
N HIS A 38 -0.66 0.03 2.44
CA HIS A 38 -0.12 -1.05 3.25
C HIS A 38 1.33 -1.38 2.88
N ASN A 39 2.26 -1.10 3.82
CA ASN A 39 3.70 -1.37 3.69
C ASN A 39 4.30 -0.84 2.37
N SER A 40 3.78 0.27 1.86
CA SER A 40 4.19 0.87 0.59
C SER A 40 4.16 2.39 0.66
N VAL A 41 5.16 3.02 0.06
CA VAL A 41 5.24 4.48 -0.14
C VAL A 41 5.23 4.85 -1.62
N ASN A 42 4.93 3.90 -2.50
CA ASN A 42 5.05 4.06 -3.94
C ASN A 42 4.11 5.12 -4.55
N SER A 43 3.00 5.42 -3.87
CA SER A 43 2.03 6.45 -4.29
C SER A 43 2.38 7.86 -3.83
N VAL A 44 3.31 8.02 -2.88
CA VAL A 44 3.55 9.29 -2.17
C VAL A 44 4.09 10.36 -3.11
N GLU A 45 5.06 10.03 -3.96
CA GLU A 45 5.64 10.99 -4.91
C GLU A 45 4.59 11.52 -5.89
N GLU A 46 3.77 10.64 -6.42
CA GLU A 46 2.64 10.99 -7.28
C GLU A 46 1.60 11.84 -6.53
N GLY A 47 1.35 11.52 -5.27
CA GLY A 47 0.47 12.30 -4.39
C GLY A 47 0.93 13.75 -4.25
N TYR A 48 2.22 13.99 -4.01
CA TYR A 48 2.78 15.35 -3.96
C TYR A 48 2.66 16.09 -5.29
N ARG A 49 2.90 15.41 -6.40
CA ARG A 49 2.76 16.00 -7.74
C ARG A 49 1.32 16.45 -8.00
N LEU A 50 0.34 15.57 -7.74
CA LEU A 50 -1.09 15.86 -7.93
C LEU A 50 -1.59 16.97 -6.98
N ALA A 51 -1.08 17.00 -5.76
CA ALA A 51 -1.38 18.07 -4.81
C ALA A 51 -0.93 19.44 -5.32
N ALA A 52 0.29 19.53 -5.86
CA ALA A 52 0.82 20.76 -6.45
C ALA A 52 -0.03 21.25 -7.64
N GLU A 53 -0.57 20.32 -8.44
CA GLU A 53 -1.42 20.63 -9.60
C GLU A 53 -2.84 21.04 -9.21
N SER A 54 -3.41 20.41 -8.18
CA SER A 54 -4.81 20.62 -7.75
C SER A 54 -5.01 21.70 -6.69
N GLY A 55 -3.92 22.10 -6.01
CA GLY A 55 -3.99 22.99 -4.84
C GLY A 55 -4.58 22.33 -3.59
N MET A 56 -4.73 21.02 -3.56
CA MET A 56 -5.13 20.24 -2.38
C MET A 56 -3.91 19.99 -1.48
N GLU A 57 -4.08 20.04 -0.18
CA GLU A 57 -3.02 19.64 0.76
C GLU A 57 -2.86 18.10 0.73
N PHE A 58 -1.60 17.64 0.72
CA PHE A 58 -1.27 16.24 0.74
C PHE A 58 -0.22 15.95 1.82
N PHE A 59 -0.41 14.84 2.55
CA PHE A 59 0.52 14.37 3.55
C PHE A 59 1.03 12.98 3.17
N SER A 60 2.34 12.78 3.28
CA SER A 60 2.90 11.43 3.18
C SER A 60 2.44 10.59 4.36
N CYS A 61 2.02 9.38 4.06
CA CYS A 61 1.64 8.42 5.08
C CYS A 61 1.99 7.00 4.62
N LEU A 62 2.06 6.10 5.56
CA LEU A 62 2.30 4.67 5.39
C LEU A 62 1.48 3.93 6.44
N GLU A 63 0.75 2.90 6.06
CA GLU A 63 0.12 1.98 7.00
C GLU A 63 0.97 0.72 7.16
N LEU A 64 1.53 0.55 8.34
CA LEU A 64 2.36 -0.61 8.68
C LEU A 64 1.49 -1.73 9.24
N ASN A 65 1.52 -2.88 8.57
CA ASN A 65 0.96 -4.11 9.11
C ASN A 65 1.93 -4.68 10.12
N THR A 66 1.55 -4.69 11.38
CA THR A 66 2.37 -5.17 12.49
C THR A 66 1.64 -6.23 13.29
N PHE A 67 2.42 -7.05 14.00
CA PHE A 67 1.88 -8.09 14.87
C PHE A 67 2.52 -7.98 16.27
N HIS A 68 1.68 -7.84 17.28
CA HIS A 68 2.15 -7.75 18.66
C HIS A 68 1.26 -8.55 19.62
N GLN A 69 1.86 -9.44 20.40
CA GLN A 69 1.18 -10.25 21.42
C GLN A 69 -0.08 -10.98 20.94
N GLY A 70 -0.07 -11.51 19.72
CA GLY A 70 -1.20 -12.24 19.14
C GLY A 70 -2.25 -11.37 18.47
N LEU A 71 -2.02 -10.06 18.36
CA LEU A 71 -2.92 -9.10 17.72
C LEU A 71 -2.29 -8.54 16.44
N ASP A 72 -3.07 -8.52 15.38
CA ASP A 72 -2.73 -7.72 14.18
C ASP A 72 -3.03 -6.25 14.50
N LEU A 73 -2.05 -5.40 14.24
CA LEU A 73 -2.13 -3.95 14.46
C LEU A 73 -1.71 -3.22 13.20
N HIS A 74 -2.48 -2.23 12.81
CA HIS A 74 -2.14 -1.32 11.74
C HIS A 74 -1.69 0.01 12.33
N LEU A 75 -0.47 0.41 12.03
CA LEU A 75 0.11 1.65 12.53
C LEU A 75 0.25 2.65 11.38
N LEU A 76 -0.34 3.83 11.55
CA LEU A 76 -0.19 4.92 10.59
C LEU A 76 1.02 5.78 10.96
N ALA A 77 1.96 5.92 10.01
CA ALA A 77 3.11 6.81 10.12
C ALA A 77 2.93 7.97 9.14
N TYR A 78 2.83 9.19 9.67
CA TYR A 78 2.66 10.41 8.90
C TYR A 78 3.96 11.20 8.80
N ASP A 79 4.03 12.10 7.79
CA ASP A 79 5.16 13.00 7.55
C ASP A 79 6.48 12.22 7.35
N ILE A 80 6.37 11.11 6.62
CA ILE A 80 7.51 10.26 6.29
C ILE A 80 8.25 10.80 5.07
N ASP A 81 9.56 10.60 5.03
CA ASP A 81 10.37 10.78 3.82
C ASP A 81 10.36 9.47 3.00
N PRO A 82 9.64 9.42 1.86
CA PRO A 82 9.62 8.22 1.03
C PRO A 82 10.97 7.88 0.43
N GLY A 83 11.90 8.82 0.38
CA GLY A 83 13.27 8.62 -0.12
C GLY A 83 14.27 8.18 0.93
N ASP A 84 13.87 8.05 2.20
CA ASP A 84 14.76 7.61 3.27
C ASP A 84 15.30 6.18 3.00
N PRO A 85 16.64 5.98 2.89
CA PRO A 85 17.20 4.68 2.52
C PRO A 85 16.96 3.57 3.56
N GLU A 86 16.85 3.93 4.83
CA GLU A 86 16.58 2.96 5.90
C GLU A 86 15.13 2.48 5.81
N LEU A 87 14.18 3.40 5.61
CA LEU A 87 12.78 3.07 5.37
C LEU A 87 12.63 2.18 4.13
N GLN A 88 13.25 2.56 3.01
CA GLN A 88 13.19 1.77 1.78
C GLN A 88 13.72 0.35 1.98
N SER A 89 14.90 0.21 2.58
CA SER A 89 15.50 -1.09 2.86
C SER A 89 14.61 -1.96 3.75
N TRP A 90 13.95 -1.35 4.72
CA TRP A 90 13.04 -2.05 5.62
C TRP A 90 11.75 -2.48 4.93
N LEU A 91 11.19 -1.65 4.06
CA LEU A 91 10.01 -2.00 3.26
C LEU A 91 10.30 -3.12 2.25
N GLU A 92 11.49 -3.11 1.62
CA GLU A 92 11.95 -4.20 0.76
C GLU A 92 12.06 -5.53 1.51
N GLU A 93 12.57 -5.51 2.74
CA GLU A 93 12.66 -6.71 3.58
C GLU A 93 11.25 -7.23 3.96
N ILE A 94 10.30 -6.34 4.28
CA ILE A 94 8.91 -6.72 4.53
C ILE A 94 8.31 -7.37 3.29
N HIS A 95 8.49 -6.76 2.11
CA HIS A 95 7.98 -7.28 0.85
C HIS A 95 8.55 -8.68 0.55
N ARG A 96 9.86 -8.86 0.69
CA ARG A 96 10.53 -10.15 0.51
C ARG A 96 9.93 -11.24 1.41
N LYS A 97 9.70 -10.94 2.69
CA LYS A 97 9.09 -11.87 3.64
C LYS A 97 7.64 -12.22 3.27
N LYS A 98 6.88 -11.26 2.76
CA LYS A 98 5.51 -11.51 2.27
C LYS A 98 5.50 -12.44 1.05
N VAL A 99 6.40 -12.23 0.09
CA VAL A 99 6.58 -13.13 -1.07
C VAL A 99 6.87 -14.56 -0.60
N GLU A 100 7.86 -14.74 0.28
CA GLU A 100 8.21 -16.05 0.83
C GLU A 100 7.03 -16.74 1.56
N GLN A 101 6.22 -15.95 2.27
CA GLN A 101 5.01 -16.48 2.92
C GLN A 101 3.93 -16.89 1.92
N ALA A 102 3.74 -16.09 0.86
CA ALA A 102 2.79 -16.40 -0.20
C ALA A 102 3.17 -17.69 -0.93
N GLU A 103 4.45 -17.87 -1.25
CA GLU A 103 4.97 -19.10 -1.86
C GLU A 103 4.72 -20.35 -0.97
N LYS A 104 5.00 -20.25 0.32
CA LYS A 104 4.72 -21.32 1.28
C LYS A 104 3.23 -21.65 1.39
N ARG A 105 2.35 -20.64 1.30
CA ARG A 105 0.90 -20.86 1.26
C ARG A 105 0.48 -21.56 -0.03
N LEU A 106 1.08 -21.20 -1.15
CA LEU A 106 0.85 -21.80 -2.45
C LEU A 106 1.24 -23.28 -2.44
N GLU A 107 2.43 -23.62 -1.92
CA GLU A 107 2.89 -25.00 -1.74
C GLU A 107 1.87 -25.82 -0.93
N LYS A 108 1.40 -25.25 0.19
CA LYS A 108 0.44 -25.93 1.05
C LYS A 108 -0.93 -26.13 0.39
N LEU A 109 -1.38 -25.20 -0.45
CA LEU A 109 -2.59 -25.36 -1.25
C LEU A 109 -2.43 -26.50 -2.27
N ASN A 110 -1.27 -26.59 -2.92
CA ASN A 110 -0.97 -27.65 -3.88
C ASN A 110 -0.90 -29.04 -3.21
N GLU A 111 -0.37 -29.14 -1.98
CA GLU A 111 -0.43 -30.36 -1.17
C GLU A 111 -1.87 -30.80 -0.86
N LEU A 112 -2.81 -29.85 -0.77
CA LEU A 112 -4.24 -30.13 -0.56
C LEU A 112 -5.00 -30.47 -1.86
N GLY A 113 -4.29 -30.55 -3.00
CA GLY A 113 -4.85 -30.95 -4.29
C GLY A 113 -5.29 -29.82 -5.20
N PHE A 114 -5.01 -28.56 -4.84
CA PHE A 114 -5.13 -27.43 -5.75
C PHE A 114 -3.92 -27.41 -6.70
N CYS A 115 -4.08 -26.80 -7.88
CA CYS A 115 -3.01 -26.69 -8.87
C CYS A 115 -2.79 -25.22 -9.20
N PHE A 116 -2.04 -24.52 -8.36
CA PHE A 116 -1.65 -23.13 -8.56
C PHE A 116 -0.15 -23.02 -8.84
N SER A 117 0.22 -22.11 -9.73
CA SER A 117 1.61 -21.77 -10.03
C SER A 117 2.01 -20.41 -9.42
N SER A 118 3.31 -20.13 -9.37
CA SER A 118 3.81 -18.79 -9.00
C SER A 118 3.36 -17.73 -10.02
N GLU A 119 3.20 -18.10 -11.31
CA GLU A 119 2.67 -17.23 -12.34
C GLU A 119 1.21 -16.84 -12.09
N ASP A 120 0.40 -17.75 -11.54
CA ASP A 120 -0.96 -17.45 -11.12
C ASP A 120 -0.96 -16.46 -9.97
N LEU A 121 -0.06 -16.61 -9.00
CA LEU A 121 0.09 -15.66 -7.89
C LEU A 121 0.43 -14.25 -8.41
N GLU A 122 1.42 -14.12 -9.27
CA GLU A 122 1.82 -12.84 -9.87
C GLU A 122 0.68 -12.20 -10.68
N LYS A 123 0.00 -12.99 -11.49
CA LYS A 123 -1.11 -12.54 -12.35
C LYS A 123 -2.27 -11.96 -11.54
N TYR A 124 -2.65 -12.62 -10.44
CA TYR A 124 -3.81 -12.21 -9.65
C TYR A 124 -3.49 -11.19 -8.57
N SER A 125 -2.25 -11.14 -8.09
CA SER A 125 -1.81 -10.12 -7.15
C SER A 125 -1.43 -8.79 -7.83
N ALA A 126 -1.17 -8.82 -9.14
CA ALA A 126 -0.61 -7.68 -9.88
C ALA A 126 0.67 -7.12 -9.21
N GLY A 127 1.49 -7.99 -8.60
CA GLY A 127 2.68 -7.62 -7.84
C GLY A 127 2.41 -7.08 -6.43
N ARG A 128 1.14 -7.04 -6.02
CA ARG A 128 0.70 -6.52 -4.71
C ARG A 128 0.29 -7.70 -3.83
N ILE A 129 1.25 -8.24 -3.09
CA ILE A 129 1.01 -9.37 -2.17
C ILE A 129 0.51 -8.81 -0.83
N PRO A 130 -0.69 -9.21 -0.39
CA PRO A 130 -1.29 -8.70 0.84
C PRO A 130 -0.55 -9.13 2.11
#